data_a2ef0d8e60ad2ebea42720b527cc4f7f
#
_entry.id   a2ef0d8e60ad2ebea42720b527cc4f7f
#
_cell.length_a   1.000
_cell.length_b   1.000
_cell.length_c   1.000
_cell.angle_alpha   90.00
_cell.angle_beta   90.00
_cell.angle_gamma   90.00
#
_symmetry.space_group_name_H-M   'P 1'
#
loop_
_entity.id
_entity.type
_entity.pdbx_description
1 polymer ?
#
loop_
_entity_poly.entity_id
_entity_poly.type
_entity_poly.pdbx_seq_one_letter_code
_entity_poly.pdbx_strand_id
1 'polypeptide(L)'
;LNLESNLGSNIFINGFYNNENDIDLNFELSNLFIQNFFEINKNPISGNIESKINLKRSETNRTLSIDASINNINIKEYEIGNLEINAFGNTDFDSYSVDLKLLNNENITLESEGTVIAINEKPNLDLDLNFNDFDISFVEKIGSNTLKEISSSISGQVNLWGAYDNIQHNGSLILNNSKFFIPYLNIEYLINDNSELTLYNQNIEFNNISIGHIDSKSSSYLNGKINHTNYKDWNLGLLFQSDRLFILNKEFNEDENFYGKAFIDGQISILGPTDQVAIDIDAITKSGTYITIPRSSSYSIDDFSFIEFNDLNNSNLYNENNLFEDVNQLNNKTLDLNIDLEIDNNAQVDITIDQETGSYISGTGNGNLFMEIDSDGKFNIYGDYITTEGEYNFKDLALIDKKFKLKDGGTIVWDGEPLGAQMDLLATYEVPGGSNPALLLDNPNFNKKIPTDVEIKLTGNLTKPNSPDFEIYFPNTSSTVTSEI
;
A
#
# COMPACT_ATOMS: atom_id res chain seq x y z
N LEU A 1 -20.46 -2.36 -50.71
CA LEU A 1 -20.70 -3.47 -49.79
C LEU A 1 -21.10 -2.90 -48.42
N ASN A 2 -22.16 -3.41 -47.85
CA ASN A 2 -22.54 -3.09 -46.47
C ASN A 2 -22.59 -4.39 -45.67
N LEU A 3 -21.84 -4.42 -44.55
CA LEU A 3 -21.83 -5.52 -43.61
C LEU A 3 -22.31 -4.99 -42.26
N GLU A 4 -23.31 -5.63 -41.70
CA GLU A 4 -23.90 -5.28 -40.41
C GLU A 4 -23.82 -6.49 -39.48
N SER A 5 -23.35 -6.26 -38.24
CA SER A 5 -23.33 -7.30 -37.21
C SER A 5 -24.65 -7.29 -36.41
N ASN A 6 -24.94 -8.42 -35.76
CA ASN A 6 -26.07 -8.52 -34.83
C ASN A 6 -25.96 -7.56 -33.61
N LEU A 7 -24.78 -6.96 -33.40
CA LEU A 7 -24.52 -5.98 -32.35
C LEU A 7 -24.61 -4.53 -32.82
N GLY A 8 -25.09 -4.30 -34.07
CA GLY A 8 -25.25 -2.96 -34.65
C GLY A 8 -23.94 -2.33 -35.16
N SER A 9 -22.83 -3.09 -35.20
CA SER A 9 -21.58 -2.63 -35.84
C SER A 9 -21.75 -2.67 -37.36
N ASN A 10 -21.32 -1.62 -38.04
CA ASN A 10 -21.46 -1.49 -39.48
C ASN A 10 -20.09 -1.30 -40.14
N ILE A 11 -19.88 -1.98 -41.26
CA ILE A 11 -18.77 -1.77 -42.17
C ILE A 11 -19.36 -1.46 -43.54
N PHE A 12 -19.13 -0.27 -44.03
CA PHE A 12 -19.52 0.17 -45.35
C PHE A 12 -18.30 0.32 -46.24
N ILE A 13 -18.32 -0.27 -47.43
CA ILE A 13 -17.22 -0.20 -48.40
C ILE A 13 -17.78 0.35 -49.70
N ASN A 14 -17.16 1.42 -50.17
CA ASN A 14 -17.49 2.08 -51.42
C ASN A 14 -16.23 2.31 -52.26
N GLY A 15 -16.34 2.20 -53.57
CA GLY A 15 -15.23 2.45 -54.46
C GLY A 15 -15.10 1.42 -55.59
N PHE A 16 -13.94 1.33 -56.17
CA PHE A 16 -13.63 0.37 -57.24
C PHE A 16 -12.31 -0.32 -57.04
N TYR A 17 -12.20 -1.52 -57.58
CA TYR A 17 -10.97 -2.30 -57.70
C TYR A 17 -10.93 -2.87 -59.14
N ASN A 18 -10.09 -2.36 -60.00
CA ASN A 18 -9.91 -2.85 -61.37
C ASN A 18 -8.80 -3.89 -61.45
N ASN A 19 -7.65 -3.58 -60.79
CA ASN A 19 -6.47 -4.45 -60.67
C ASN A 19 -5.60 -3.94 -59.55
N GLU A 20 -4.46 -4.60 -59.28
CA GLU A 20 -3.55 -4.27 -58.17
C GLU A 20 -2.96 -2.84 -58.23
N ASN A 21 -3.00 -2.19 -59.41
CA ASN A 21 -2.48 -0.83 -59.61
C ASN A 21 -3.58 0.21 -59.85
N ASP A 22 -4.86 -0.15 -59.73
CA ASP A 22 -5.98 0.78 -59.94
C ASP A 22 -7.07 0.48 -58.90
N ILE A 23 -6.89 1.09 -57.73
CA ILE A 23 -7.75 0.90 -56.56
C ILE A 23 -8.18 2.27 -56.04
N ASP A 24 -9.45 2.44 -55.75
CA ASP A 24 -9.97 3.55 -54.93
C ASP A 24 -11.08 3.00 -54.05
N LEU A 25 -10.75 2.76 -52.80
CA LEU A 25 -11.67 2.16 -51.80
C LEU A 25 -11.78 3.08 -50.59
N ASN A 26 -13.02 3.30 -50.17
CA ASN A 26 -13.37 4.00 -48.95
C ASN A 26 -14.07 3.02 -48.02
N PHE A 27 -13.54 2.85 -46.83
CA PHE A 27 -14.14 2.07 -45.76
C PHE A 27 -14.65 3.02 -44.69
N GLU A 28 -15.89 2.81 -44.27
CA GLU A 28 -16.46 3.48 -43.10
C GLU A 28 -16.82 2.39 -42.07
N LEU A 29 -16.28 2.53 -40.90
CA LEU A 29 -16.52 1.65 -39.75
C LEU A 29 -17.26 2.45 -38.71
N SER A 30 -18.36 1.93 -38.20
CA SER A 30 -19.15 2.58 -37.14
C SER A 30 -19.69 1.59 -36.12
N ASN A 31 -19.76 2.06 -34.87
CA ASN A 31 -20.19 1.28 -33.71
C ASN A 31 -19.39 -0.01 -33.49
N LEU A 32 -18.10 0.06 -33.68
CA LEU A 32 -17.20 -1.04 -33.31
C LEU A 32 -16.72 -0.84 -31.86
N PHE A 33 -16.86 -1.84 -31.03
CA PHE A 33 -16.49 -1.75 -29.63
C PHE A 33 -15.13 -2.41 -29.41
N ILE A 34 -14.21 -1.71 -28.67
CA ILE A 34 -12.88 -2.22 -28.33
C ILE A 34 -12.97 -3.61 -27.70
N GLN A 35 -13.87 -3.80 -26.76
CA GLN A 35 -14.07 -5.05 -26.04
C GLN A 35 -14.43 -6.25 -26.95
N ASN A 36 -14.88 -6.02 -28.19
CA ASN A 36 -15.15 -7.11 -29.13
C ASN A 36 -13.88 -7.70 -29.76
N PHE A 37 -12.75 -7.01 -29.65
CA PHE A 37 -11.46 -7.46 -30.19
C PHE A 37 -10.60 -8.17 -29.15
N PHE A 38 -11.00 -8.15 -27.88
CA PHE A 38 -10.31 -8.77 -26.78
C PHE A 38 -11.25 -9.70 -26.01
N GLU A 39 -10.71 -10.71 -25.34
CA GLU A 39 -11.51 -11.57 -24.45
C GLU A 39 -12.10 -10.71 -23.32
N ILE A 40 -13.44 -10.69 -23.25
CA ILE A 40 -14.25 -9.78 -22.40
C ILE A 40 -13.80 -9.80 -20.92
N ASN A 41 -13.30 -10.92 -20.43
CA ASN A 41 -12.90 -11.10 -19.03
C ASN A 41 -11.44 -10.71 -18.72
N LYS A 42 -10.64 -10.35 -19.73
CA LYS A 42 -9.21 -10.07 -19.56
C LYS A 42 -8.83 -8.62 -19.85
N ASN A 43 -9.69 -7.83 -20.47
CA ASN A 43 -9.37 -6.46 -20.81
C ASN A 43 -10.27 -5.48 -20.07
N PRO A 44 -9.70 -4.62 -19.20
CA PRO A 44 -10.48 -3.63 -18.46
C PRO A 44 -10.94 -2.44 -19.33
N ILE A 45 -10.53 -2.37 -20.62
CA ILE A 45 -10.71 -1.21 -21.49
C ILE A 45 -11.98 -1.39 -22.33
N SER A 46 -12.82 -0.36 -22.38
CA SER A 46 -13.97 -0.26 -23.27
C SER A 46 -13.94 1.06 -24.05
N GLY A 47 -14.67 1.10 -25.16
CA GLY A 47 -14.79 2.28 -26.01
C GLY A 47 -15.44 1.95 -27.35
N ASN A 48 -15.95 2.98 -28.04
CA ASN A 48 -16.59 2.85 -29.34
C ASN A 48 -15.68 3.41 -30.42
N ILE A 49 -15.34 2.57 -31.42
CA ILE A 49 -14.48 2.91 -32.54
C ILE A 49 -15.32 3.34 -33.71
N GLU A 50 -15.01 4.48 -34.29
CA GLU A 50 -15.47 4.95 -35.60
C GLU A 50 -14.22 5.22 -36.45
N SER A 51 -14.27 4.87 -37.75
CA SER A 51 -13.13 5.10 -38.63
C SER A 51 -13.53 5.28 -40.07
N LYS A 52 -12.77 6.14 -40.75
CA LYS A 52 -12.79 6.28 -42.21
C LYS A 52 -11.39 5.97 -42.75
N ILE A 53 -11.34 4.99 -43.65
CA ILE A 53 -10.10 4.55 -44.29
C ILE A 53 -10.20 4.76 -45.78
N ASN A 54 -9.30 5.53 -46.35
CA ASN A 54 -9.25 5.78 -47.79
C ASN A 54 -7.98 5.15 -48.36
N LEU A 55 -8.14 4.20 -49.22
CA LEU A 55 -7.08 3.50 -49.94
C LEU A 55 -7.11 3.89 -51.42
N LYS A 56 -6.06 4.57 -51.92
CA LYS A 56 -5.88 4.90 -53.32
C LYS A 56 -4.57 4.38 -53.85
N ARG A 57 -4.65 3.66 -54.95
CA ARG A 57 -3.51 3.15 -55.67
C ARG A 57 -3.72 3.35 -57.18
N SER A 58 -2.82 4.07 -57.79
CA SER A 58 -2.74 4.26 -59.26
C SER A 58 -1.27 4.16 -59.68
N GLU A 59 -0.98 4.24 -60.98
CA GLU A 59 0.40 4.25 -61.49
C GLU A 59 1.25 5.37 -60.88
N THR A 60 0.64 6.49 -60.48
CA THR A 60 1.35 7.71 -60.01
C THR A 60 1.01 8.08 -58.57
N ASN A 61 -0.01 7.48 -58.00
CA ASN A 61 -0.47 7.83 -56.64
C ASN A 61 -0.74 6.59 -55.82
N ARG A 62 -0.09 6.48 -54.65
CA ARG A 62 -0.28 5.43 -53.67
C ARG A 62 -0.46 6.09 -52.31
N THR A 63 -1.68 6.08 -51.79
CA THR A 63 -1.99 6.71 -50.49
C THR A 63 -2.93 5.84 -49.68
N LEU A 64 -2.66 5.80 -48.39
CA LEU A 64 -3.57 5.29 -47.41
C LEU A 64 -3.75 6.36 -46.34
N SER A 65 -4.99 6.76 -46.07
CA SER A 65 -5.32 7.62 -44.93
C SER A 65 -6.33 6.94 -44.03
N ILE A 66 -6.15 7.12 -42.73
CA ILE A 66 -6.99 6.60 -41.67
C ILE A 66 -7.36 7.78 -40.79
N ASP A 67 -8.66 8.07 -40.70
CA ASP A 67 -9.24 8.96 -39.74
C ASP A 67 -10.09 8.09 -38.79
N ALA A 68 -9.69 8.00 -37.55
CA ALA A 68 -10.39 7.18 -36.57
C ALA A 68 -10.63 7.93 -35.27
N SER A 69 -11.69 7.59 -34.59
CA SER A 69 -11.95 8.03 -33.22
C SER A 69 -12.33 6.84 -32.36
N ILE A 70 -11.89 6.89 -31.11
CA ILE A 70 -12.36 5.97 -30.08
C ILE A 70 -13.07 6.82 -29.04
N ASN A 71 -14.38 6.71 -29.01
CA ASN A 71 -15.21 7.51 -28.14
C ASN A 71 -15.51 6.77 -26.84
N ASN A 72 -15.62 7.52 -25.73
CA ASN A 72 -15.94 7.03 -24.40
C ASN A 72 -14.99 5.90 -23.97
N ILE A 73 -13.69 6.17 -24.03
CA ILE A 73 -12.69 5.23 -23.49
C ILE A 73 -12.84 5.18 -21.99
N ASN A 74 -13.09 3.98 -21.47
CA ASN A 74 -13.13 3.73 -20.04
C ASN A 74 -12.17 2.60 -19.68
N ILE A 75 -11.52 2.72 -18.53
CA ILE A 75 -10.78 1.65 -17.86
C ILE A 75 -11.61 1.23 -16.66
N LYS A 76 -12.27 0.06 -16.76
CA LYS A 76 -13.35 -0.33 -15.83
C LYS A 76 -14.44 0.77 -15.81
N GLU A 77 -14.64 1.42 -14.67
CA GLU A 77 -15.62 2.50 -14.47
C GLU A 77 -15.02 3.91 -14.56
N TYR A 78 -13.72 4.02 -14.87
CA TYR A 78 -13.01 5.29 -14.95
C TYR A 78 -12.96 5.81 -16.38
N GLU A 79 -13.52 7.00 -16.60
CA GLU A 79 -13.54 7.64 -17.93
C GLU A 79 -12.19 8.29 -18.24
N ILE A 80 -11.57 7.85 -19.35
CA ILE A 80 -10.31 8.40 -19.85
C ILE A 80 -10.58 9.55 -20.83
N GLY A 81 -11.59 9.41 -21.68
CA GLY A 81 -11.95 10.40 -22.68
C GLY A 81 -12.14 9.85 -24.09
N ASN A 82 -11.88 10.70 -25.09
CA ASN A 82 -12.01 10.37 -26.49
C ASN A 82 -10.65 10.48 -27.18
N LEU A 83 -10.27 9.46 -27.94
CA LEU A 83 -9.02 9.43 -28.72
C LEU A 83 -9.30 9.66 -30.19
N GLU A 84 -8.68 10.67 -30.77
CA GLU A 84 -8.64 10.94 -32.20
C GLU A 84 -7.32 10.39 -32.76
N ILE A 85 -7.39 9.74 -33.92
CA ILE A 85 -6.27 9.09 -34.59
C ILE A 85 -6.27 9.49 -36.05
N ASN A 86 -5.21 10.14 -36.49
CA ASN A 86 -4.99 10.41 -37.88
C ASN A 86 -3.71 9.68 -38.33
N ALA A 87 -3.82 8.84 -39.35
CA ALA A 87 -2.65 8.17 -39.89
C ALA A 87 -2.60 8.29 -41.41
N PHE A 88 -1.43 8.53 -41.92
CA PHE A 88 -1.19 8.64 -43.35
C PHE A 88 0.04 7.80 -43.74
N GLY A 89 -0.14 6.93 -44.71
CA GLY A 89 0.87 6.00 -45.14
C GLY A 89 0.78 5.68 -46.61
N ASN A 90 1.75 4.89 -47.07
CA ASN A 90 1.73 4.38 -48.41
C ASN A 90 0.80 3.15 -48.52
N THR A 91 0.47 2.77 -49.75
CA THR A 91 -0.40 1.62 -50.03
C THR A 91 0.27 0.27 -49.85
N ASP A 92 1.56 0.25 -49.59
CA ASP A 92 2.32 -0.99 -49.36
C ASP A 92 2.27 -1.39 -47.85
N PHE A 93 1.63 -0.55 -47.00
CA PHE A 93 1.39 -0.75 -45.57
C PHE A 93 2.66 -0.87 -44.72
N ASP A 94 3.78 -0.31 -45.20
CA ASP A 94 5.09 -0.45 -44.54
C ASP A 94 5.46 0.74 -43.65
N SER A 95 4.86 1.93 -43.85
CA SER A 95 5.18 3.11 -43.05
C SER A 95 3.96 4.06 -42.94
N TYR A 96 3.71 4.56 -41.75
CA TYR A 96 2.64 5.49 -41.43
C TYR A 96 3.17 6.66 -40.62
N SER A 97 2.84 7.90 -41.00
CA SER A 97 2.84 9.00 -40.03
C SER A 97 1.56 8.95 -39.20
N VAL A 98 1.68 9.15 -37.93
CA VAL A 98 0.56 9.02 -36.96
C VAL A 98 0.49 10.28 -36.09
N ASP A 99 -0.71 10.81 -35.95
CA ASP A 99 -1.07 11.90 -35.05
C ASP A 99 -2.22 11.41 -34.15
N LEU A 100 -2.04 11.52 -32.84
CA LEU A 100 -2.99 11.09 -31.84
C LEU A 100 -3.36 12.27 -30.92
N LYS A 101 -4.64 12.39 -30.57
CA LYS A 101 -5.10 13.37 -29.59
C LYS A 101 -6.12 12.72 -28.65
N LEU A 102 -5.80 12.72 -27.36
CA LEU A 102 -6.73 12.30 -26.33
C LEU A 102 -7.36 13.54 -25.68
N LEU A 103 -8.69 13.58 -25.73
CA LEU A 103 -9.49 14.67 -25.17
C LEU A 103 -10.28 14.18 -23.95
N ASN A 104 -10.19 14.92 -22.87
CA ASN A 104 -11.06 14.76 -21.72
C ASN A 104 -11.79 16.09 -21.48
N ASN A 105 -13.15 16.08 -21.50
CA ASN A 105 -13.99 17.28 -21.39
C ASN A 105 -13.54 18.42 -22.34
N GLU A 106 -13.32 18.09 -23.62
CA GLU A 106 -12.86 19.01 -24.68
C GLU A 106 -11.41 19.52 -24.52
N ASN A 107 -10.71 19.19 -23.44
CA ASN A 107 -9.30 19.52 -23.27
C ASN A 107 -8.41 18.41 -23.79
N ILE A 108 -7.39 18.78 -24.55
CA ILE A 108 -6.38 17.83 -25.01
C ILE A 108 -5.44 17.55 -23.82
N THR A 109 -5.47 16.31 -23.34
CA THR A 109 -4.66 15.83 -22.22
C THR A 109 -3.44 15.03 -22.66
N LEU A 110 -3.47 14.48 -23.87
CA LEU A 110 -2.33 13.81 -24.52
C LEU A 110 -2.36 14.10 -26.00
N GLU A 111 -1.22 14.52 -26.53
CA GLU A 111 -0.94 14.59 -27.97
C GLU A 111 0.25 13.69 -28.30
N SER A 112 0.23 13.10 -29.48
CA SER A 112 1.35 12.32 -29.98
C SER A 112 1.50 12.49 -31.48
N GLU A 113 2.73 12.67 -31.90
CA GLU A 113 3.11 12.68 -33.32
C GLU A 113 4.25 11.68 -33.52
N GLY A 114 4.29 11.03 -34.68
CA GLY A 114 5.41 10.16 -34.99
C GLY A 114 5.16 9.22 -36.15
N THR A 115 5.87 8.10 -36.14
CA THR A 115 5.84 7.13 -37.23
C THR A 115 5.64 5.71 -36.70
N VAL A 116 4.90 4.91 -37.47
CA VAL A 116 4.78 3.47 -37.32
C VAL A 116 5.28 2.78 -38.55
N ILE A 117 6.32 1.96 -38.43
CA ILE A 117 6.91 1.19 -39.52
C ILE A 117 6.47 -0.27 -39.34
N ALA A 118 5.69 -0.79 -40.29
CA ALA A 118 5.08 -2.12 -40.26
C ALA A 118 5.82 -3.11 -41.18
N ILE A 119 7.15 -3.19 -41.05
CA ILE A 119 7.99 -4.10 -41.82
C ILE A 119 8.25 -5.38 -41.01
N ASN A 120 8.26 -6.54 -41.64
CA ASN A 120 8.65 -7.83 -41.06
C ASN A 120 7.75 -8.32 -39.91
N GLU A 121 6.44 -8.25 -40.08
CA GLU A 121 5.42 -8.77 -39.13
C GLU A 121 5.41 -8.09 -37.74
N LYS A 122 6.41 -7.25 -37.41
CA LYS A 122 6.49 -6.54 -36.14
C LYS A 122 6.56 -5.05 -36.38
N PRO A 123 5.53 -4.28 -36.03
CA PRO A 123 5.58 -2.83 -36.15
C PRO A 123 6.64 -2.24 -35.19
N ASN A 124 7.39 -1.27 -35.68
CA ASN A 124 8.24 -0.42 -34.88
C ASN A 124 7.57 0.94 -34.72
N LEU A 125 7.59 1.45 -33.51
CA LEU A 125 7.03 2.74 -33.14
C LEU A 125 8.17 3.76 -32.96
N ASP A 126 7.89 5.01 -33.30
CA ASP A 126 8.69 6.18 -32.91
C ASP A 126 7.71 7.34 -32.76
N LEU A 127 7.27 7.57 -31.52
CA LEU A 127 6.18 8.48 -31.17
C LEU A 127 6.66 9.46 -30.09
N ASP A 128 6.50 10.73 -30.33
CA ASP A 128 6.65 11.77 -29.34
C ASP A 128 5.32 12.02 -28.66
N LEU A 129 5.24 11.76 -27.35
CA LEU A 129 4.07 11.94 -26.50
C LEU A 129 4.22 13.23 -25.69
N ASN A 130 3.22 14.08 -25.72
CA ASN A 130 3.14 15.29 -24.91
C ASN A 130 1.92 15.20 -23.98
N PHE A 131 2.17 15.05 -22.70
CA PHE A 131 1.15 14.98 -21.65
C PHE A 131 0.87 16.39 -21.12
N ASN A 132 -0.40 16.74 -21.00
CA ASN A 132 -0.85 18.02 -20.47
C ASN A 132 -1.96 17.77 -19.42
N ASP A 133 -1.55 17.76 -18.16
CA ASP A 133 -2.44 17.50 -17.02
C ASP A 133 -3.28 16.21 -17.19
N PHE A 134 -2.63 15.17 -17.72
CA PHE A 134 -3.26 13.88 -17.97
C PHE A 134 -3.51 13.15 -16.65
N ASP A 135 -4.78 12.87 -16.37
CA ASP A 135 -5.20 12.20 -15.15
C ASP A 135 -4.83 10.71 -15.16
N ILE A 136 -4.04 10.29 -14.18
CA ILE A 136 -3.61 8.89 -14.01
C ILE A 136 -4.31 8.19 -12.83
N SER A 137 -5.35 8.77 -12.26
CA SER A 137 -6.10 8.19 -11.12
C SER A 137 -6.71 6.82 -11.45
N PHE A 138 -6.91 6.52 -12.73
CA PHE A 138 -7.36 5.20 -13.20
C PHE A 138 -6.42 4.04 -12.80
N VAL A 139 -5.17 4.34 -12.46
CA VAL A 139 -4.19 3.33 -11.99
C VAL A 139 -4.72 2.58 -10.76
N GLU A 140 -5.52 3.24 -9.91
CA GLU A 140 -6.22 2.59 -8.80
C GLU A 140 -7.10 1.41 -9.28
N LYS A 141 -7.74 1.55 -10.45
CA LYS A 141 -8.65 0.52 -10.97
C LYS A 141 -7.93 -0.69 -11.57
N ILE A 142 -6.65 -0.52 -11.90
CA ILE A 142 -5.80 -1.58 -12.46
C ILE A 142 -4.98 -2.26 -11.37
N GLY A 143 -4.62 -1.50 -10.32
CA GLY A 143 -3.78 -1.95 -9.21
C GLY A 143 -4.47 -2.91 -8.23
N SER A 144 -3.74 -3.30 -7.21
CA SER A 144 -4.26 -4.07 -6.08
C SER A 144 -5.03 -3.15 -5.11
N ASN A 145 -5.80 -3.74 -4.18
CA ASN A 145 -6.48 -2.99 -3.13
C ASN A 145 -5.54 -2.33 -2.09
N THR A 146 -4.24 -2.48 -2.25
CA THR A 146 -3.21 -1.95 -1.35
C THR A 146 -3.17 -0.42 -1.35
N LEU A 147 -3.41 0.20 -2.51
CA LEU A 147 -3.50 1.65 -2.68
C LEU A 147 -4.90 2.02 -3.14
N LYS A 148 -5.48 3.01 -2.50
CA LYS A 148 -6.82 3.56 -2.82
C LYS A 148 -6.78 5.07 -2.92
N GLU A 149 -7.89 5.63 -3.41
CA GLU A 149 -8.06 7.08 -3.53
C GLU A 149 -6.88 7.77 -4.22
N ILE A 150 -6.32 7.08 -5.24
CA ILE A 150 -5.24 7.64 -6.03
C ILE A 150 -5.80 8.82 -6.83
N SER A 151 -5.21 9.98 -6.64
CA SER A 151 -5.45 11.17 -7.44
C SER A 151 -4.10 11.71 -7.88
N SER A 152 -3.90 11.87 -9.17
CA SER A 152 -2.65 12.42 -9.71
C SER A 152 -2.84 12.81 -11.17
N SER A 153 -2.22 13.89 -11.59
CA SER A 153 -2.05 14.21 -13.00
C SER A 153 -0.58 14.31 -13.39
N ILE A 154 -0.31 14.07 -14.66
CA ILE A 154 1.03 14.15 -15.22
C ILE A 154 1.10 15.13 -16.37
N SER A 155 2.21 15.85 -16.45
CA SER A 155 2.56 16.72 -17.58
C SER A 155 4.02 16.50 -17.96
N GLY A 156 4.33 16.55 -19.26
CA GLY A 156 5.70 16.38 -19.74
C GLY A 156 5.78 15.71 -21.09
N GLN A 157 7.01 15.39 -21.50
CA GLN A 157 7.27 14.83 -22.82
C GLN A 157 8.00 13.50 -22.71
N VAL A 158 7.54 12.54 -23.49
CA VAL A 158 8.10 11.19 -23.55
C VAL A 158 8.19 10.75 -25.00
N ASN A 159 9.37 10.38 -25.47
CA ASN A 159 9.53 9.64 -26.70
C ASN A 159 9.35 8.14 -26.43
N LEU A 160 8.49 7.50 -27.19
CA LEU A 160 8.17 6.08 -27.14
C LEU A 160 8.67 5.43 -28.43
N TRP A 161 9.59 4.49 -28.35
CA TRP A 161 10.21 3.91 -29.53
C TRP A 161 10.54 2.43 -29.40
N GLY A 162 10.72 1.77 -30.55
CA GLY A 162 11.12 0.35 -30.64
C GLY A 162 10.02 -0.56 -31.20
N ALA A 163 10.30 -1.84 -31.23
CA ALA A 163 9.33 -2.84 -31.65
C ALA A 163 8.18 -2.97 -30.62
N TYR A 164 6.96 -3.26 -31.09
CA TYR A 164 5.77 -3.35 -30.23
C TYR A 164 5.90 -4.34 -29.05
N ASP A 165 6.76 -5.33 -29.20
CA ASP A 165 7.08 -6.33 -28.16
C ASP A 165 8.36 -6.00 -27.36
N ASN A 166 8.98 -4.84 -27.62
CA ASN A 166 10.13 -4.32 -26.89
C ASN A 166 10.15 -2.78 -26.96
N ILE A 167 9.10 -2.17 -26.42
CA ILE A 167 8.91 -0.72 -26.39
C ILE A 167 9.86 -0.11 -25.36
N GLN A 168 10.54 0.94 -25.78
CA GLN A 168 11.41 1.77 -24.94
C GLN A 168 10.75 3.15 -24.77
N HIS A 169 11.10 3.84 -23.69
CA HIS A 169 10.69 5.22 -23.46
C HIS A 169 11.87 6.07 -22.96
N ASN A 170 11.82 7.36 -23.28
CA ASN A 170 12.78 8.34 -22.79
C ASN A 170 12.08 9.68 -22.62
N GLY A 171 12.30 10.36 -21.50
CA GLY A 171 11.69 11.64 -21.23
C GLY A 171 11.52 11.93 -19.77
N SER A 172 10.70 12.92 -19.46
CA SER A 172 10.35 13.24 -18.08
C SER A 172 8.86 13.57 -17.93
N LEU A 173 8.31 13.24 -16.77
CA LEU A 173 6.94 13.53 -16.38
C LEU A 173 6.93 14.24 -15.03
N ILE A 174 6.16 15.28 -14.93
CA ILE A 174 5.94 16.05 -13.70
C ILE A 174 4.62 15.58 -13.09
N LEU A 175 4.67 15.18 -11.83
CA LEU A 175 3.51 14.81 -11.02
C LEU A 175 2.91 16.08 -10.40
N ASN A 176 1.58 16.22 -10.49
CA ASN A 176 0.83 17.28 -9.87
C ASN A 176 -0.40 16.75 -9.13
N ASN A 177 -0.80 17.42 -8.05
CA ASN A 177 -1.96 17.08 -7.24
C ASN A 177 -1.99 15.60 -6.83
N SER A 178 -0.81 15.05 -6.50
CA SER A 178 -0.64 13.61 -6.35
C SER A 178 -0.82 13.19 -4.90
N LYS A 179 -1.74 12.27 -4.70
CA LYS A 179 -2.02 11.64 -3.42
C LYS A 179 -2.45 10.19 -3.57
N PHE A 180 -2.27 9.42 -2.52
CA PHE A 180 -2.75 8.05 -2.41
C PHE A 180 -3.01 7.67 -0.95
N PHE A 181 -3.96 6.81 -0.74
CA PHE A 181 -4.33 6.29 0.58
C PHE A 181 -3.90 4.83 0.72
N ILE A 182 -3.30 4.50 1.87
CA ILE A 182 -2.97 3.12 2.25
C ILE A 182 -3.96 2.67 3.31
N PRO A 183 -4.98 1.85 2.98
CA PRO A 183 -6.05 1.48 3.91
C PRO A 183 -5.55 0.77 5.16
N TYR A 184 -4.57 -0.10 5.01
CA TYR A 184 -3.99 -0.86 6.13
C TYR A 184 -3.38 0.05 7.20
N LEU A 185 -2.72 1.14 6.79
CA LEU A 185 -2.11 2.12 7.69
C LEU A 185 -3.09 3.21 8.12
N ASN A 186 -4.21 3.32 7.40
CA ASN A 186 -5.19 4.41 7.49
C ASN A 186 -4.54 5.79 7.32
N ILE A 187 -3.70 5.93 6.28
CA ILE A 187 -2.93 7.16 6.01
C ILE A 187 -3.05 7.55 4.54
N GLU A 188 -3.35 8.84 4.31
CA GLU A 188 -3.21 9.51 3.03
C GLU A 188 -1.82 10.13 2.92
N TYR A 189 -1.10 9.79 1.85
CA TYR A 189 0.18 10.42 1.52
C TYR A 189 0.01 11.38 0.36
N LEU A 190 0.71 12.49 0.47
CA LEU A 190 0.80 13.54 -0.55
C LEU A 190 2.20 13.52 -1.17
N ILE A 191 2.25 13.60 -2.49
CA ILE A 191 3.50 13.84 -3.22
C ILE A 191 3.55 15.33 -3.55
N ASN A 192 4.67 15.98 -3.32
CA ASN A 192 4.81 17.39 -3.61
C ASN A 192 4.61 17.66 -5.10
N ASP A 193 3.89 18.74 -5.41
CA ASP A 193 3.73 19.22 -6.77
C ASP A 193 5.09 19.49 -7.44
N ASN A 194 5.13 19.34 -8.77
CA ASN A 194 6.32 19.44 -9.60
C ASN A 194 7.39 18.38 -9.30
N SER A 195 7.00 17.25 -8.71
CA SER A 195 7.88 16.09 -8.59
C SER A 195 8.13 15.47 -9.95
N GLU A 196 9.41 15.35 -10.33
CA GLU A 196 9.80 14.86 -11.66
C GLU A 196 10.14 13.38 -11.64
N LEU A 197 9.51 12.62 -12.53
CA LEU A 197 9.83 11.24 -12.86
C LEU A 197 10.68 11.25 -14.12
N THR A 198 11.81 10.55 -14.12
CA THR A 198 12.66 10.36 -15.31
C THR A 198 12.39 8.98 -15.91
N LEU A 199 12.12 8.96 -17.22
CA LEU A 199 11.91 7.74 -17.98
C LEU A 199 13.14 7.45 -18.82
N TYR A 200 13.65 6.23 -18.78
CA TYR A 200 14.81 5.82 -19.52
C TYR A 200 14.76 4.33 -19.89
N ASN A 201 14.75 4.03 -21.19
CA ASN A 201 14.58 2.69 -21.75
C ASN A 201 13.27 2.03 -21.27
N GLN A 202 13.33 1.15 -20.28
CA GLN A 202 12.18 0.51 -19.64
C GLN A 202 12.19 0.75 -18.13
N ASN A 203 12.77 1.88 -17.68
CA ASN A 203 12.83 2.26 -16.28
C ASN A 203 12.08 3.57 -16.05
N ILE A 204 11.41 3.64 -14.91
CA ILE A 204 10.83 4.86 -14.33
C ILE A 204 11.64 5.16 -13.08
N GLU A 205 12.36 6.27 -13.07
CA GLU A 205 13.25 6.67 -11.96
C GLU A 205 12.60 7.74 -11.09
N PHE A 206 12.76 7.56 -9.80
CA PHE A 206 12.33 8.45 -8.74
C PHE A 206 13.57 9.06 -8.09
N ASN A 207 13.76 10.35 -8.26
CA ASN A 207 14.92 11.05 -7.75
C ASN A 207 14.48 12.08 -6.71
N ASN A 208 14.63 11.73 -5.43
CA ASN A 208 14.34 12.63 -4.31
C ASN A 208 12.90 13.19 -4.32
N ILE A 209 11.94 12.33 -4.66
CA ILE A 209 10.52 12.67 -4.66
C ILE A 209 10.05 12.89 -3.22
N SER A 210 9.62 14.10 -2.90
CA SER A 210 9.13 14.42 -1.56
C SER A 210 7.73 13.88 -1.34
N ILE A 211 7.58 13.07 -0.28
CA ILE A 211 6.32 12.47 0.15
C ILE A 211 6.06 12.83 1.60
N GLY A 212 4.83 13.13 1.94
CA GLY A 212 4.46 13.48 3.30
C GLY A 212 2.99 13.23 3.60
N HIS A 213 2.60 13.54 4.80
CA HIS A 213 1.21 13.58 5.26
C HIS A 213 0.90 15.01 5.71
N ILE A 214 -0.34 15.48 5.54
CA ILE A 214 -0.73 16.86 5.81
C ILE A 214 -0.42 17.31 7.25
N ASP A 215 -0.49 16.38 8.20
CA ASP A 215 -0.23 16.65 9.63
C ASP A 215 1.23 16.38 10.02
N SER A 216 2.06 15.83 9.15
CA SER A 216 3.46 15.56 9.44
C SER A 216 4.35 16.64 8.83
N LYS A 217 5.08 17.34 9.68
CA LYS A 217 6.15 18.26 9.24
C LYS A 217 7.43 17.48 9.00
N SER A 218 7.38 16.44 8.18
CA SER A 218 8.51 15.55 7.93
C SER A 218 9.17 15.85 6.61
N SER A 219 10.45 15.54 6.52
CA SER A 219 11.21 15.45 5.28
C SER A 219 11.32 13.98 4.90
N SER A 220 10.41 13.52 4.04
CA SER A 220 10.43 12.14 3.54
C SER A 220 10.64 12.14 2.05
N TYR A 221 11.50 11.25 1.58
CA TYR A 221 11.93 11.19 0.19
C TYR A 221 11.87 9.77 -0.34
N LEU A 222 11.34 9.63 -1.55
CA LEU A 222 11.37 8.41 -2.34
C LEU A 222 12.47 8.51 -3.40
N ASN A 223 13.32 7.51 -3.43
CA ASN A 223 14.36 7.31 -4.42
C ASN A 223 14.26 5.91 -5.01
N GLY A 224 14.91 5.70 -6.17
CA GLY A 224 15.01 4.40 -6.79
C GLY A 224 14.36 4.33 -8.15
N LYS A 225 13.99 3.12 -8.57
CA LYS A 225 13.40 2.91 -9.87
C LYS A 225 12.43 1.74 -9.89
N ILE A 226 11.51 1.80 -10.81
CA ILE A 226 10.66 0.70 -11.24
C ILE A 226 11.07 0.36 -12.66
N ASN A 227 11.38 -0.89 -12.93
CA ASN A 227 11.64 -1.36 -14.27
C ASN A 227 10.58 -2.36 -14.74
N HIS A 228 10.41 -2.47 -16.04
CA HIS A 228 9.46 -3.39 -16.65
C HIS A 228 10.03 -4.00 -17.92
N THR A 229 9.44 -5.09 -18.38
CA THR A 229 9.68 -5.63 -19.72
C THR A 229 8.41 -5.44 -20.54
N ASN A 230 8.45 -4.48 -21.47
CA ASN A 230 7.33 -4.15 -22.36
C ASN A 230 5.99 -3.93 -21.61
N TYR A 231 6.03 -3.13 -20.51
CA TYR A 231 4.90 -2.84 -19.62
C TYR A 231 4.28 -4.09 -18.97
N LYS A 232 5.06 -5.15 -18.88
CA LYS A 232 4.79 -6.39 -18.15
C LYS A 232 5.93 -6.65 -17.18
N ASP A 233 5.86 -7.70 -16.40
CA ASP A 233 6.96 -8.16 -15.53
C ASP A 233 7.66 -6.99 -14.80
N TRP A 234 6.88 -6.30 -13.98
CA TRP A 234 7.33 -5.14 -13.22
C TRP A 234 8.23 -5.54 -12.05
N ASN A 235 9.34 -4.83 -11.86
CA ASN A 235 10.27 -5.05 -10.77
C ASN A 235 10.54 -3.74 -10.02
N LEU A 236 10.48 -3.79 -8.70
CA LEU A 236 10.59 -2.65 -7.80
C LEU A 236 12.00 -2.57 -7.23
N GLY A 237 12.53 -1.37 -7.15
CA GLY A 237 13.78 -1.05 -6.48
C GLY A 237 13.65 0.34 -5.85
N LEU A 238 12.82 0.45 -4.80
CA LEU A 238 12.45 1.73 -4.19
C LEU A 238 13.02 1.84 -2.78
N LEU A 239 13.43 3.04 -2.41
CA LEU A 239 13.94 3.40 -1.11
C LEU A 239 13.26 4.67 -0.59
N PHE A 240 12.52 4.54 0.51
CA PHE A 240 12.02 5.66 1.29
C PHE A 240 13.00 5.99 2.40
N GLN A 241 13.23 7.28 2.62
CA GLN A 241 13.99 7.79 3.75
C GLN A 241 13.22 8.93 4.40
N SER A 242 13.15 8.92 5.72
CA SER A 242 12.40 9.94 6.47
C SER A 242 13.02 10.21 7.81
N ASP A 243 12.95 11.46 8.25
CA ASP A 243 13.24 11.88 9.63
C ASP A 243 12.03 11.75 10.58
N ARG A 244 10.83 11.64 10.02
CA ARG A 244 9.58 11.47 10.77
C ARG A 244 8.43 11.05 9.85
N LEU A 245 8.42 9.81 9.38
CA LEU A 245 7.31 9.29 8.59
C LEU A 245 6.14 8.88 9.50
N PHE A 246 4.94 9.31 9.17
CA PHE A 246 3.71 8.85 9.79
C PHE A 246 3.32 7.52 9.14
N ILE A 247 3.36 6.42 9.89
CA ILE A 247 3.21 5.06 9.33
C ILE A 247 1.98 4.33 9.87
N LEU A 248 1.27 4.87 10.84
CA LEU A 248 0.07 4.25 11.39
C LEU A 248 -0.86 5.33 11.94
N ASN A 249 -2.17 5.20 11.64
CA ASN A 249 -3.23 6.07 12.17
C ASN A 249 -4.53 5.28 12.34
N LYS A 250 -4.50 4.19 13.11
CA LYS A 250 -5.68 3.35 13.35
C LYS A 250 -6.41 3.79 14.61
N GLU A 251 -7.72 3.94 14.49
CA GLU A 251 -8.61 4.11 15.63
C GLU A 251 -9.01 2.77 16.23
N PHE A 252 -9.53 2.78 17.47
CA PHE A 252 -10.00 1.57 18.12
C PHE A 252 -11.12 0.90 17.30
N ASN A 253 -10.91 -0.38 16.99
CA ASN A 253 -11.91 -1.27 16.42
C ASN A 253 -11.75 -2.65 17.10
N GLU A 254 -12.86 -3.32 17.42
CA GLU A 254 -12.87 -4.63 18.11
C GLU A 254 -12.18 -5.72 17.29
N ASP A 255 -12.15 -5.57 15.96
CA ASP A 255 -11.55 -6.54 15.04
C ASP A 255 -10.03 -6.27 14.79
N GLU A 256 -9.46 -5.19 15.34
CA GLU A 256 -8.08 -4.83 15.13
C GLU A 256 -7.15 -5.37 16.22
N ASN A 257 -6.03 -5.96 15.81
CA ASN A 257 -5.04 -6.51 16.74
C ASN A 257 -4.23 -5.44 17.47
N PHE A 258 -4.16 -4.24 16.88
CA PHE A 258 -3.53 -3.06 17.47
C PHE A 258 -4.13 -1.80 16.85
N TYR A 259 -4.08 -0.70 17.60
CA TYR A 259 -4.48 0.62 17.13
C TYR A 259 -3.60 1.70 17.75
N GLY A 260 -3.65 2.90 17.20
CA GLY A 260 -2.84 4.02 17.65
C GLY A 260 -2.24 4.83 16.52
N LYS A 261 -1.19 5.57 16.84
CA LYS A 261 -0.41 6.38 15.88
C LYS A 261 1.05 6.03 15.99
N ALA A 262 1.73 5.92 14.83
CA ALA A 262 3.16 5.68 14.83
C ALA A 262 3.90 6.60 13.85
N PHE A 263 4.99 7.15 14.33
CA PHE A 263 5.96 7.96 13.59
C PHE A 263 7.32 7.29 13.68
N ILE A 264 8.03 7.19 12.57
CA ILE A 264 9.38 6.60 12.51
C ILE A 264 10.36 7.53 11.80
N ASP A 265 11.61 7.44 12.20
CA ASP A 265 12.79 7.95 11.51
C ASP A 265 13.58 6.75 11.01
N GLY A 266 13.86 6.70 9.72
CA GLY A 266 14.57 5.56 9.16
C GLY A 266 14.38 5.41 7.67
N GLN A 267 14.52 4.19 7.22
CA GLN A 267 14.42 3.83 5.82
C GLN A 267 13.51 2.61 5.60
N ILE A 268 12.86 2.61 4.45
CA ILE A 268 12.02 1.50 3.97
C ILE A 268 12.48 1.15 2.56
N SER A 269 12.96 -0.05 2.34
CA SER A 269 13.27 -0.56 1.02
C SER A 269 12.15 -1.48 0.51
N ILE A 270 11.77 -1.34 -0.76
CA ILE A 270 10.75 -2.15 -1.43
C ILE A 270 11.39 -2.73 -2.67
N LEU A 271 11.64 -4.02 -2.68
CA LEU A 271 12.46 -4.70 -3.67
C LEU A 271 11.73 -5.90 -4.27
N GLY A 272 12.09 -6.22 -5.51
CA GLY A 272 11.68 -7.46 -6.19
C GLY A 272 10.57 -7.27 -7.22
N PRO A 273 10.22 -8.35 -7.93
CA PRO A 273 9.12 -8.36 -8.87
C PRO A 273 7.78 -8.17 -8.14
N THR A 274 6.77 -7.62 -8.81
CA THR A 274 5.46 -7.30 -8.20
C THR A 274 4.66 -8.51 -7.74
N ASP A 275 5.09 -9.71 -8.05
CA ASP A 275 4.56 -10.98 -7.55
C ASP A 275 5.38 -11.58 -6.38
N GLN A 276 6.55 -11.01 -6.08
CA GLN A 276 7.45 -11.43 -4.99
C GLN A 276 8.12 -10.21 -4.36
N VAL A 277 7.37 -9.44 -3.59
CA VAL A 277 7.86 -8.18 -3.01
C VAL A 277 8.49 -8.43 -1.64
N ALA A 278 9.71 -7.94 -1.46
CA ALA A 278 10.37 -7.85 -0.15
C ALA A 278 10.34 -6.38 0.33
N ILE A 279 9.94 -6.18 1.58
CA ILE A 279 9.95 -4.88 2.25
C ILE A 279 10.81 -5.01 3.50
N ASP A 280 11.89 -4.23 3.55
CA ASP A 280 12.74 -4.14 4.73
C ASP A 280 12.62 -2.73 5.33
N ILE A 281 12.35 -2.66 6.62
CA ILE A 281 12.21 -1.43 7.40
C ILE A 281 13.30 -1.42 8.46
N ASP A 282 14.11 -0.37 8.48
CA ASP A 282 15.12 -0.09 9.52
C ASP A 282 14.81 1.31 10.07
N ALA A 283 14.32 1.38 11.31
CA ALA A 283 13.74 2.60 11.82
C ALA A 283 13.77 2.73 13.34
N ILE A 284 13.68 3.99 13.79
CA ILE A 284 13.54 4.36 15.20
C ILE A 284 12.20 5.05 15.39
N THR A 285 11.46 4.69 16.42
CA THR A 285 10.20 5.39 16.76
C THR A 285 10.45 6.84 17.15
N LYS A 286 9.49 7.71 16.84
CA LYS A 286 9.55 9.16 17.20
C LYS A 286 8.45 9.57 18.16
N SER A 287 8.67 10.68 18.81
CA SER A 287 7.71 11.30 19.74
C SER A 287 6.31 11.47 19.11
N GLY A 288 5.28 11.17 19.87
CA GLY A 288 3.89 11.11 19.40
C GLY A 288 3.45 9.72 18.94
N THR A 289 4.37 8.75 18.94
CA THR A 289 4.03 7.34 18.76
C THR A 289 3.34 6.81 20.02
N TYR A 290 2.14 6.24 19.82
CA TYR A 290 1.46 5.47 20.84
C TYR A 290 0.74 4.30 20.18
N ILE A 291 0.92 3.11 20.74
CA ILE A 291 0.33 1.86 20.26
C ILE A 291 -0.41 1.20 21.39
N THR A 292 -1.64 0.82 21.14
CA THR A 292 -2.44 0.02 22.06
C THR A 292 -2.64 -1.37 21.47
N ILE A 293 -2.31 -2.39 22.28
CA ILE A 293 -2.52 -3.80 21.97
C ILE A 293 -3.72 -4.28 22.79
N PRO A 294 -4.92 -4.38 22.20
CA PRO A 294 -6.07 -4.93 22.89
C PRO A 294 -5.89 -6.44 23.06
N ARG A 295 -6.36 -7.00 24.17
CA ARG A 295 -6.46 -8.45 24.30
C ARG A 295 -7.72 -8.93 23.59
N SER A 296 -7.59 -9.59 22.44
CA SER A 296 -8.74 -10.24 21.83
C SER A 296 -8.90 -11.67 22.35
N SER A 297 -10.13 -12.12 22.49
CA SER A 297 -10.45 -13.47 22.95
C SER A 297 -10.29 -14.55 21.86
N SER A 298 -10.02 -14.13 20.62
CA SER A 298 -9.88 -15.03 19.49
C SER A 298 -8.87 -14.44 18.49
N TYR A 299 -7.62 -14.85 18.57
CA TYR A 299 -6.67 -14.67 17.47
C TYR A 299 -6.78 -15.88 16.54
N SER A 300 -7.24 -15.67 15.33
CA SER A 300 -6.95 -16.58 14.24
C SER A 300 -5.79 -15.98 13.45
N ILE A 301 -4.86 -16.82 13.02
CA ILE A 301 -3.73 -16.44 12.15
C ILE A 301 -4.24 -15.85 10.83
N ASP A 302 -5.49 -16.12 10.46
CA ASP A 302 -6.18 -15.58 9.28
C ASP A 302 -6.44 -14.06 9.37
N ASP A 303 -6.32 -13.44 10.55
CA ASP A 303 -6.57 -11.99 10.74
C ASP A 303 -5.37 -11.11 10.35
N PHE A 304 -4.21 -11.70 10.03
CA PHE A 304 -3.02 -10.97 9.56
C PHE A 304 -2.92 -10.88 8.05
N SER A 305 -4.02 -10.95 7.30
CA SER A 305 -4.00 -10.73 5.85
C SER A 305 -3.72 -9.24 5.51
N PHE A 306 -2.45 -8.85 5.59
CA PHE A 306 -1.95 -7.52 5.27
C PHE A 306 -2.22 -7.11 3.81
N ILE A 307 -2.36 -8.08 2.93
CA ILE A 307 -2.57 -7.84 1.50
C ILE A 307 -3.55 -8.90 0.99
N GLU A 308 -4.77 -8.50 0.69
CA GLU A 308 -5.66 -9.28 -0.16
C GLU A 308 -5.17 -9.12 -1.61
N PHE A 309 -4.53 -10.14 -2.14
CA PHE A 309 -4.32 -10.25 -3.57
C PHE A 309 -5.65 -10.61 -4.22
N ASN A 310 -6.41 -9.61 -4.64
CA ASN A 310 -7.61 -9.86 -5.42
C ASN A 310 -7.23 -10.44 -6.78
N ASP A 311 -7.48 -11.73 -6.92
CA ASP A 311 -7.51 -12.36 -8.23
C ASP A 311 -8.65 -11.72 -9.03
N LEU A 312 -8.32 -10.97 -10.08
CA LEU A 312 -9.29 -10.36 -11.01
C LEU A 312 -10.16 -11.41 -11.73
N ASN A 313 -10.01 -12.68 -11.42
CA ASN A 313 -10.68 -13.82 -12.05
C ASN A 313 -11.82 -14.43 -11.22
N ASN A 314 -12.11 -13.96 -10.00
CA ASN A 314 -13.22 -14.51 -9.21
C ASN A 314 -14.50 -13.69 -9.34
N SER A 315 -15.08 -13.62 -10.53
CA SER A 315 -16.51 -13.41 -10.68
C SER A 315 -17.22 -14.76 -10.53
N ASN A 316 -17.89 -14.97 -9.42
CA ASN A 316 -18.73 -16.11 -9.13
C ASN A 316 -19.75 -16.36 -10.26
N LEU A 317 -19.46 -17.31 -11.13
CA LEU A 317 -20.46 -18.07 -11.87
C LEU A 317 -20.16 -19.53 -11.62
N TYR A 318 -20.94 -20.11 -10.72
CA TYR A 318 -21.07 -21.55 -10.59
C TYR A 318 -21.44 -22.15 -11.95
N ASN A 319 -20.46 -22.80 -12.58
CA ASN A 319 -20.70 -23.80 -13.60
C ASN A 319 -19.93 -25.06 -13.20
N GLU A 320 -20.71 -26.03 -12.72
CA GLU A 320 -20.30 -27.36 -12.26
C GLU A 320 -19.78 -28.24 -13.38
N ASN A 321 -18.85 -27.88 -14.24
CA ASN A 321 -18.35 -28.86 -15.22
C ASN A 321 -16.93 -28.55 -15.76
N ASN A 322 -15.97 -28.12 -14.94
CA ASN A 322 -14.55 -28.24 -15.32
C ASN A 322 -13.67 -28.35 -14.07
N LEU A 323 -13.65 -29.54 -13.49
CA LEU A 323 -13.00 -29.79 -12.20
C LEU A 323 -11.51 -30.16 -12.30
N PHE A 324 -10.83 -30.09 -13.45
CA PHE A 324 -9.48 -30.66 -13.55
C PHE A 324 -8.42 -29.88 -14.37
N GLU A 325 -8.65 -28.68 -14.86
CA GLU A 325 -7.63 -27.96 -15.67
C GLU A 325 -7.09 -26.63 -15.13
N ASP A 326 -7.62 -26.03 -14.06
CA ASP A 326 -7.19 -24.71 -13.58
C ASP A 326 -6.45 -24.70 -12.22
N VAL A 327 -5.93 -25.83 -11.76
CA VAL A 327 -5.18 -25.88 -10.48
C VAL A 327 -3.72 -25.40 -10.61
N ASN A 328 -3.25 -25.04 -11.80
CA ASN A 328 -1.82 -24.73 -12.04
C ASN A 328 -1.49 -23.24 -12.34
N GLN A 329 -2.39 -22.30 -12.06
CA GLN A 329 -2.08 -20.87 -12.12
C GLN A 329 -2.61 -20.10 -10.90
N LEU A 330 -2.41 -20.63 -9.71
CA LEU A 330 -2.32 -19.79 -8.52
C LEU A 330 -0.97 -19.07 -8.64
N ASN A 331 -0.98 -17.87 -9.16
CA ASN A 331 0.15 -16.96 -9.01
C ASN A 331 0.31 -16.74 -7.51
N ASN A 332 1.25 -17.47 -6.92
CA ASN A 332 1.68 -17.27 -5.53
C ASN A 332 2.37 -15.92 -5.47
N LYS A 333 1.59 -14.86 -5.27
CA LYS A 333 2.15 -13.56 -4.91
C LYS A 333 2.64 -13.68 -3.48
N THR A 334 3.90 -13.41 -3.28
CA THR A 334 4.53 -13.44 -1.96
C THR A 334 4.91 -12.04 -1.52
N LEU A 335 4.75 -11.79 -0.23
CA LEU A 335 5.25 -10.60 0.44
C LEU A 335 6.06 -11.05 1.63
N ASP A 336 7.30 -10.59 1.68
CA ASP A 336 8.17 -10.72 2.84
C ASP A 336 8.37 -9.34 3.46
N LEU A 337 8.00 -9.17 4.72
CA LEU A 337 8.15 -7.90 5.46
C LEU A 337 9.03 -8.15 6.68
N ASN A 338 10.19 -7.49 6.70
CA ASN A 338 11.13 -7.48 7.82
C ASN A 338 11.18 -6.08 8.43
N ILE A 339 11.09 -5.99 9.74
CA ILE A 339 11.13 -4.72 10.46
C ILE A 339 12.17 -4.81 11.57
N ASP A 340 13.23 -4.02 11.47
CA ASP A 340 14.17 -3.75 12.55
C ASP A 340 13.80 -2.40 13.18
N LEU A 341 13.23 -2.45 14.38
CA LEU A 341 12.64 -1.29 15.05
C LEU A 341 13.30 -1.01 16.38
N GLU A 342 14.02 0.10 16.46
CA GLU A 342 14.45 0.69 17.72
C GLU A 342 13.29 1.50 18.34
N ILE A 343 12.90 1.18 19.55
CA ILE A 343 11.89 1.92 20.31
C ILE A 343 12.57 2.98 21.16
N ASP A 344 12.24 4.25 20.89
CA ASP A 344 12.67 5.39 21.68
C ASP A 344 11.82 5.54 22.95
N ASN A 345 12.41 6.02 24.02
CA ASN A 345 11.76 6.32 25.31
C ASN A 345 10.53 7.24 25.24
N ASN A 346 10.28 7.89 24.10
CA ASN A 346 9.09 8.73 23.91
C ASN A 346 7.91 7.98 23.31
N ALA A 347 8.07 6.72 22.91
CA ALA A 347 6.98 5.90 22.40
C ALA A 347 6.19 5.32 23.58
N GLN A 348 4.87 5.55 23.59
CA GLN A 348 3.98 4.98 24.58
C GLN A 348 3.40 3.67 24.06
N VAL A 349 3.41 2.66 24.93
CA VAL A 349 2.77 1.36 24.67
C VAL A 349 1.75 1.07 25.74
N ASP A 350 0.53 0.78 25.31
CA ASP A 350 -0.57 0.38 26.16
C ASP A 350 -0.92 -1.08 25.88
N ILE A 351 -1.01 -1.92 26.90
CA ILE A 351 -1.30 -3.34 26.78
C ILE A 351 -2.46 -3.71 27.69
N THR A 352 -3.54 -4.23 27.13
CA THR A 352 -4.66 -4.75 27.91
C THR A 352 -4.28 -6.11 28.49
N ILE A 353 -4.21 -6.22 29.81
CA ILE A 353 -3.86 -7.45 30.53
C ILE A 353 -5.09 -8.31 30.74
N ASP A 354 -6.21 -7.70 31.11
CA ASP A 354 -7.48 -8.37 31.34
C ASP A 354 -8.62 -7.51 30.82
N GLN A 355 -9.31 -8.00 29.82
CA GLN A 355 -10.41 -7.29 29.18
C GLN A 355 -11.69 -7.33 30.04
N GLU A 356 -11.90 -8.41 30.81
CA GLU A 356 -13.09 -8.54 31.64
C GLU A 356 -13.07 -7.55 32.81
N THR A 357 -11.91 -7.39 33.43
CA THR A 357 -11.72 -6.42 34.52
C THR A 357 -11.37 -5.04 34.03
N GLY A 358 -10.81 -4.92 32.81
CA GLY A 358 -10.28 -3.71 32.23
C GLY A 358 -8.93 -3.30 32.83
N SER A 359 -8.14 -4.28 33.31
CA SER A 359 -6.77 -4.05 33.74
C SER A 359 -5.82 -3.85 32.59
N TYR A 360 -4.96 -2.84 32.64
CA TYR A 360 -4.01 -2.53 31.57
C TYR A 360 -2.67 -2.02 32.11
N ILE A 361 -1.64 -2.19 31.31
CA ILE A 361 -0.32 -1.55 31.49
C ILE A 361 -0.22 -0.43 30.46
N SER A 362 0.21 0.74 30.88
CA SER A 362 0.53 1.88 30.01
C SER A 362 1.89 2.41 30.40
N GLY A 363 2.80 2.59 29.45
CA GLY A 363 4.11 3.08 29.76
C GLY A 363 4.95 3.47 28.57
N THR A 364 6.07 4.14 28.86
CA THR A 364 7.14 4.42 27.91
C THR A 364 8.35 3.56 28.26
N GLY A 365 9.17 3.32 27.25
CA GLY A 365 10.37 2.51 27.40
C GLY A 365 11.22 2.53 26.15
N ASN A 366 12.24 1.72 26.15
CA ASN A 366 13.14 1.51 25.02
C ASN A 366 13.33 0.03 24.74
N GLY A 367 13.74 -0.29 23.51
CA GLY A 367 13.99 -1.67 23.13
C GLY A 367 14.35 -1.79 21.67
N ASN A 368 14.71 -2.99 21.27
CA ASN A 368 14.97 -3.35 19.89
C ASN A 368 14.10 -4.55 19.53
N LEU A 369 13.23 -4.38 18.56
CA LEU A 369 12.34 -5.42 18.07
C LEU A 369 12.65 -5.74 16.63
N PHE A 370 12.83 -7.01 16.34
CA PHE A 370 12.87 -7.55 14.99
C PHE A 370 11.57 -8.30 14.70
N MET A 371 10.88 -7.93 13.63
CA MET A 371 9.60 -8.52 13.25
C MET A 371 9.68 -9.07 11.84
N GLU A 372 9.15 -10.27 11.64
CA GLU A 372 9.05 -10.96 10.35
C GLU A 372 7.59 -11.28 10.07
N ILE A 373 7.12 -10.89 8.89
CA ILE A 373 5.77 -11.17 8.43
C ILE A 373 5.85 -11.67 7.00
N ASP A 374 5.27 -12.83 6.73
CA ASP A 374 5.22 -13.39 5.39
C ASP A 374 3.79 -13.50 4.86
N SER A 375 3.68 -13.80 3.56
CA SER A 375 2.39 -13.95 2.87
C SER A 375 1.58 -15.15 3.34
N ASP A 376 2.18 -16.11 4.05
CA ASP A 376 1.50 -17.26 4.63
C ASP A 376 0.87 -16.94 5.98
N GLY A 377 0.96 -15.66 6.41
CA GLY A 377 0.42 -15.13 7.66
C GLY A 377 1.30 -15.44 8.87
N LYS A 378 2.53 -15.90 8.65
CA LYS A 378 3.46 -16.11 9.74
C LYS A 378 3.96 -14.75 10.24
N PHE A 379 3.73 -14.48 11.52
CA PHE A 379 4.19 -13.28 12.20
C PHE A 379 5.04 -13.65 13.41
N ASN A 380 6.31 -13.25 13.40
CA ASN A 380 7.23 -13.43 14.50
C ASN A 380 7.74 -12.09 15.01
N ILE A 381 7.94 -12.00 16.32
CA ILE A 381 8.60 -10.87 16.98
C ILE A 381 9.76 -11.43 17.83
N TYR A 382 10.90 -10.80 17.74
CA TYR A 382 12.08 -11.09 18.56
C TYR A 382 12.61 -9.81 19.18
N GLY A 383 13.13 -9.88 20.38
CA GLY A 383 13.75 -8.77 21.06
C GLY A 383 13.15 -8.44 22.40
N ASP A 384 13.52 -7.29 22.93
CA ASP A 384 13.13 -6.87 24.26
C ASP A 384 12.63 -5.42 24.29
N TYR A 385 11.73 -5.15 25.24
CA TYR A 385 11.26 -3.83 25.60
C TYR A 385 11.50 -3.63 27.09
N ILE A 386 12.17 -2.55 27.45
CA ILE A 386 12.52 -2.18 28.81
C ILE A 386 11.70 -0.96 29.23
N THR A 387 10.87 -1.08 30.24
CA THR A 387 10.03 0.01 30.74
C THR A 387 10.88 1.04 31.48
N THR A 388 10.63 2.33 31.24
CA THR A 388 11.26 3.44 31.96
C THR A 388 10.26 4.13 32.90
N GLU A 389 9.08 4.45 32.39
CA GLU A 389 8.01 5.07 33.16
C GLU A 389 6.67 4.47 32.74
N GLY A 390 5.72 4.42 33.65
CA GLY A 390 4.37 3.98 33.33
C GLY A 390 3.50 3.65 34.55
N GLU A 391 2.34 3.09 34.26
CA GLU A 391 1.38 2.64 35.27
C GLU A 391 0.79 1.28 34.91
N TYR A 392 0.58 0.47 35.92
CA TYR A 392 -0.29 -0.68 35.86
C TYR A 392 -1.63 -0.32 36.55
N ASN A 393 -2.70 -0.27 35.80
CA ASN A 393 -4.02 -0.09 36.34
C ASN A 393 -4.63 -1.46 36.67
N PHE A 394 -4.57 -1.83 37.95
CA PHE A 394 -5.14 -3.07 38.46
C PHE A 394 -6.62 -2.90 38.81
N LYS A 395 -7.48 -3.68 38.19
CA LYS A 395 -8.90 -3.72 38.48
C LYS A 395 -9.32 -5.14 38.84
N ASP A 396 -10.13 -5.31 39.88
CA ASP A 396 -10.66 -6.60 40.28
C ASP A 396 -12.09 -6.46 40.77
N LEU A 397 -13.02 -7.29 40.21
CA LEU A 397 -14.44 -7.46 40.57
C LEU A 397 -15.21 -6.14 40.83
N ALA A 398 -14.86 -5.05 40.17
CA ALA A 398 -15.39 -3.69 40.39
C ALA A 398 -15.23 -3.14 41.83
N LEU A 399 -14.47 -3.81 42.67
CA LEU A 399 -14.18 -3.41 44.03
C LEU A 399 -12.81 -2.77 44.20
N ILE A 400 -11.84 -3.14 43.38
CA ILE A 400 -10.49 -2.62 43.38
C ILE A 400 -10.24 -1.92 42.07
N ASP A 401 -9.81 -0.67 42.13
CA ASP A 401 -9.30 0.12 41.01
C ASP A 401 -8.11 0.92 41.55
N LYS A 402 -6.90 0.43 41.26
CA LYS A 402 -5.67 0.98 41.83
C LYS A 402 -4.60 1.11 40.71
N LYS A 403 -3.98 2.26 40.70
CA LYS A 403 -2.87 2.58 39.80
C LYS A 403 -1.53 2.38 40.50
N PHE A 404 -0.78 1.41 40.04
CA PHE A 404 0.58 1.13 40.46
C PHE A 404 1.54 1.81 39.49
N LYS A 405 2.53 2.53 40.00
CA LYS A 405 3.59 3.14 39.21
C LYS A 405 4.61 2.06 38.84
N LEU A 406 4.87 1.87 37.56
CA LEU A 406 5.91 0.95 37.09
C LEU A 406 7.29 1.42 37.57
N LYS A 407 8.12 0.49 37.98
CA LYS A 407 9.53 0.74 38.25
C LYS A 407 10.35 0.63 36.96
N ASP A 408 11.33 1.49 36.84
CA ASP A 408 12.31 1.45 35.75
C ASP A 408 13.05 0.10 35.70
N GLY A 409 13.31 -0.38 34.48
CA GLY A 409 14.01 -1.64 34.22
C GLY A 409 13.14 -2.89 34.18
N GLY A 410 11.81 -2.78 34.24
CA GLY A 410 10.93 -3.91 33.95
C GLY A 410 11.04 -4.33 32.49
N THR A 411 10.93 -5.63 32.19
CA THR A 411 11.18 -6.18 30.86
C THR A 411 10.00 -6.92 30.27
N ILE A 412 9.84 -6.83 28.94
CA ILE A 412 8.97 -7.69 28.13
C ILE A 412 9.84 -8.24 27.00
N VAL A 413 9.89 -9.56 26.85
CA VAL A 413 10.79 -10.24 25.90
C VAL A 413 9.99 -11.13 24.98
N TRP A 414 10.23 -11.00 23.66
CA TRP A 414 9.66 -11.83 22.60
C TRP A 414 10.71 -12.80 22.07
N ASP A 415 10.26 -14.03 21.83
CA ASP A 415 11.08 -15.14 21.30
C ASP A 415 10.33 -15.85 20.15
N GLY A 416 9.78 -15.09 19.23
CA GLY A 416 9.07 -15.52 18.03
C GLY A 416 7.57 -15.29 18.09
N GLU A 417 6.85 -15.96 18.98
CA GLU A 417 5.39 -15.84 19.07
C GLU A 417 4.97 -14.48 19.64
N PRO A 418 4.21 -13.63 18.88
CA PRO A 418 3.83 -12.29 19.33
C PRO A 418 3.06 -12.27 20.66
N LEU A 419 2.20 -13.26 20.87
CA LEU A 419 1.41 -13.38 22.08
C LEU A 419 2.13 -14.16 23.19
N GLY A 420 3.26 -14.77 22.83
CA GLY A 420 4.09 -15.57 23.74
C GLY A 420 5.06 -14.76 24.60
N ALA A 421 5.08 -13.43 24.45
CA ALA A 421 6.01 -12.57 25.19
C ALA A 421 6.01 -12.84 26.69
N GLN A 422 7.19 -12.84 27.28
CA GLN A 422 7.40 -13.00 28.73
C GLN A 422 7.66 -11.64 29.37
N MET A 423 6.94 -11.35 30.44
CA MET A 423 7.12 -10.12 31.21
C MET A 423 7.72 -10.38 32.60
N ASP A 424 8.52 -9.45 33.07
CA ASP A 424 8.96 -9.31 34.45
C ASP A 424 8.92 -7.82 34.82
N LEU A 425 7.81 -7.39 35.38
CA LEU A 425 7.52 -6.00 35.70
C LEU A 425 7.30 -5.85 37.21
N LEU A 426 7.80 -4.77 37.77
CA LEU A 426 7.57 -4.39 39.15
C LEU A 426 6.86 -3.03 39.19
N ALA A 427 5.80 -2.94 40.00
CA ALA A 427 5.05 -1.70 40.14
C ALA A 427 4.71 -1.43 41.60
N THR A 428 4.61 -0.17 41.98
CA THR A 428 4.42 0.28 43.35
C THR A 428 3.18 1.16 43.47
N TYR A 429 2.38 0.90 44.48
CA TYR A 429 1.28 1.74 44.91
C TYR A 429 1.59 2.37 46.28
N GLU A 430 1.72 3.68 46.32
CA GLU A 430 1.86 4.44 47.53
C GLU A 430 0.49 4.55 48.21
N VAL A 431 0.32 4.00 49.43
CA VAL A 431 -0.96 4.05 50.15
C VAL A 431 -1.21 5.46 50.66
N PRO A 432 -2.27 6.15 50.22
CA PRO A 432 -2.55 7.53 50.63
C PRO A 432 -2.73 7.66 52.14
N GLY A 433 -1.85 8.46 52.77
CA GLY A 433 -1.87 8.66 54.22
C GLY A 433 -1.29 7.52 55.05
N GLY A 434 -0.68 6.51 54.40
CA GLY A 434 -0.06 5.38 55.05
C GLY A 434 -1.04 4.38 55.67
N SER A 435 -0.50 3.27 56.17
CA SER A 435 -1.29 2.25 56.89
C SER A 435 -0.91 2.14 58.35
N ASN A 436 -1.73 1.45 59.13
CA ASN A 436 -1.45 1.17 60.51
C ASN A 436 -0.88 -0.27 60.66
N PRO A 437 0.43 -0.45 60.94
CA PRO A 437 1.05 -1.76 61.04
C PRO A 437 0.45 -2.65 62.15
N ALA A 438 -0.16 -2.07 63.17
CA ALA A 438 -0.83 -2.84 64.22
C ALA A 438 -1.90 -3.81 63.72
N LEU A 439 -2.49 -3.50 62.53
CA LEU A 439 -3.47 -4.39 61.88
C LEU A 439 -2.82 -5.66 61.29
N LEU A 440 -1.52 -5.61 61.00
CA LEU A 440 -0.77 -6.73 60.45
C LEU A 440 0.00 -7.51 61.49
N LEU A 441 0.41 -6.82 62.60
CA LEU A 441 1.38 -7.34 63.54
C LEU A 441 0.74 -7.86 64.85
N ASP A 442 -0.52 -7.74 65.01
CA ASP A 442 -1.26 -8.04 66.29
C ASP A 442 -0.57 -7.38 67.54
N ASN A 443 0.11 -6.23 67.27
CA ASN A 443 0.88 -5.48 68.29
C ASN A 443 0.33 -4.04 68.41
N PRO A 444 -0.41 -3.72 69.49
CA PRO A 444 -1.05 -2.42 69.63
C PRO A 444 -0.06 -1.23 69.81
N ASN A 445 1.19 -1.50 70.04
CA ASN A 445 2.22 -0.45 70.21
C ASN A 445 2.54 0.26 68.89
N PHE A 446 2.23 -0.33 67.77
CA PHE A 446 2.44 0.24 66.42
C PHE A 446 1.21 0.95 65.87
N ASN A 447 0.28 1.41 66.72
CA ASN A 447 -0.97 2.04 66.37
C ASN A 447 -0.78 3.48 65.82
N LYS A 448 0.15 3.69 64.91
CA LYS A 448 0.33 4.95 64.15
C LYS A 448 0.41 4.65 62.67
N LYS A 449 -0.25 5.54 61.86
CA LYS A 449 -0.09 5.46 60.43
C LYS A 449 1.35 5.81 60.05
N ILE A 450 2.00 4.95 59.29
CA ILE A 450 3.29 5.13 58.69
C ILE A 450 3.20 5.02 57.16
N PRO A 451 4.14 5.68 56.44
CA PRO A 451 4.21 5.53 54.96
C PRO A 451 4.24 4.04 54.64
N THR A 452 3.43 3.65 53.67
CA THR A 452 3.25 2.26 53.27
C THR A 452 3.14 2.19 51.78
N ASP A 453 3.94 1.33 51.19
CA ASP A 453 3.93 1.02 49.77
C ASP A 453 3.55 -0.43 49.56
N VAL A 454 2.74 -0.68 48.56
CA VAL A 454 2.43 -2.03 48.09
C VAL A 454 3.14 -2.23 46.75
N GLU A 455 4.04 -3.18 46.74
CA GLU A 455 4.68 -3.61 45.48
C GLU A 455 3.87 -4.77 44.89
N ILE A 456 3.76 -4.78 43.57
CA ILE A 456 3.20 -5.86 42.79
C ILE A 456 4.21 -6.31 41.76
N LYS A 457 4.50 -7.62 41.77
CA LYS A 457 5.34 -8.25 40.77
C LYS A 457 4.48 -8.97 39.74
N LEU A 458 4.61 -8.59 38.46
CA LEU A 458 3.93 -9.15 37.32
C LEU A 458 4.92 -9.96 36.51
N THR A 459 4.70 -11.27 36.42
CA THR A 459 5.61 -12.18 35.69
C THR A 459 4.84 -13.16 34.81
N GLY A 460 5.56 -13.78 33.89
CA GLY A 460 5.03 -14.83 33.03
C GLY A 460 4.57 -14.30 31.66
N ASN A 461 3.72 -15.05 31.04
CA ASN A 461 3.24 -14.73 29.71
C ASN A 461 2.37 -13.45 29.71
N LEU A 462 2.58 -12.56 28.75
CA LEU A 462 1.90 -11.27 28.63
C LEU A 462 0.37 -11.41 28.59
N THR A 463 -0.13 -12.44 27.90
CA THR A 463 -1.58 -12.69 27.78
C THR A 463 -2.15 -13.58 28.88
N LYS A 464 -1.29 -14.30 29.61
CA LYS A 464 -1.67 -15.16 30.74
C LYS A 464 -0.66 -14.96 31.87
N PRO A 465 -0.67 -13.79 32.52
CA PRO A 465 0.25 -13.51 33.63
C PRO A 465 0.07 -14.51 34.74
N ASN A 466 1.15 -14.79 35.44
CA ASN A 466 1.07 -15.49 36.72
C ASN A 466 0.20 -14.68 37.73
N SER A 467 -0.34 -15.36 38.74
CA SER A 467 -1.01 -14.63 39.84
C SER A 467 -0.06 -13.57 40.38
N PRO A 468 -0.47 -12.29 40.48
CA PRO A 468 0.38 -11.24 40.97
C PRO A 468 0.89 -11.52 42.38
N ASP A 469 2.18 -11.30 42.61
CA ASP A 469 2.77 -11.32 43.93
C ASP A 469 2.71 -9.94 44.55
N PHE A 470 2.25 -9.83 45.78
CA PHE A 470 2.11 -8.58 46.52
C PHE A 470 3.04 -8.57 47.72
N GLU A 471 3.80 -7.48 47.86
CA GLU A 471 4.66 -7.27 49.00
C GLU A 471 4.40 -5.88 49.61
N ILE A 472 4.37 -5.81 50.93
CA ILE A 472 4.11 -4.56 51.65
C ILE A 472 5.42 -4.03 52.22
N TYR A 473 5.75 -2.79 51.86
CA TYR A 473 6.93 -2.10 52.36
C TYR A 473 6.55 -0.88 53.19
N PHE A 474 7.41 -0.58 54.16
CA PHE A 474 7.30 0.60 55.00
C PHE A 474 8.53 1.51 54.73
N PRO A 475 8.48 2.39 53.74
CA PRO A 475 9.64 3.24 53.42
C PRO A 475 9.91 4.20 54.56
N ASN A 476 11.21 4.46 54.81
CA ASN A 476 11.70 5.39 55.85
C ASN A 476 11.37 4.98 57.32
N THR A 477 11.09 3.72 57.59
CA THR A 477 10.94 3.20 58.95
C THR A 477 12.27 2.76 59.54
N SER A 478 12.40 2.89 60.87
CA SER A 478 13.62 2.40 61.57
C SER A 478 13.74 0.87 61.47
N SER A 479 14.98 0.38 61.43
CA SER A 479 15.25 -1.06 61.39
C SER A 479 14.55 -1.87 62.50
N THR A 480 14.24 -1.26 63.62
CA THR A 480 13.49 -1.86 64.70
C THR A 480 12.03 -2.18 64.34
N VAL A 481 11.39 -1.31 63.57
CA VAL A 481 9.99 -1.54 63.07
C VAL A 481 10.03 -2.58 61.97
N THR A 482 11.01 -2.49 61.05
CA THR A 482 11.15 -3.43 59.91
C THR A 482 11.51 -4.86 60.37
N SER A 483 12.16 -5.03 61.51
CA SER A 483 12.50 -6.37 62.06
C SER A 483 11.40 -7.04 62.82
N GLU A 484 10.31 -6.33 63.18
CA GLU A 484 9.15 -6.87 63.86
C GLU A 484 7.93 -7.10 62.91
N ILE A 485 8.04 -6.56 61.68
CA ILE A 485 7.12 -6.79 60.57
C ILE A 485 7.59 -7.94 59.71
#